data_4432b10eef888c90112c3c6765484590
#
_entry.id   4432b10eef888c90112c3c6765484590
#
_cell.length_a   1.000
_cell.length_b   1.000
_cell.length_c   1.000
_cell.angle_alpha   90.00
_cell.angle_beta   90.00
_cell.angle_gamma   90.00
#
_symmetry.space_group_name_H-M   'P 1'
#
loop_
_entity.id
_entity.type
_entity.pdbx_description
1 polymer ?
#
loop_
_entity_poly.entity_id
_entity_poly.type
_entity_poly.pdbx_seq_one_letter_code
_entity_poly.pdbx_strand_id
1 'polypeptide(L)' 'RPVMEIQFLGFVFEVFDEVAGQIARTRFRSGGSKPAPVTVRAPFGGGVHTPELHADNLEGILAQSPGLKVVIPSGPY' A
#
# COMPACT_ATOMS: atom_id res chain seq x y z
N ARG A 1 -14.05 -7.31 -4.43
CA ARG A 1 -13.00 -6.36 -4.04
C ARG A 1 -11.99 -7.09 -3.17
N PRO A 2 -10.84 -7.46 -3.71
CA PRO A 2 -9.85 -8.15 -2.92
C PRO A 2 -9.20 -7.22 -1.89
N VAL A 3 -8.81 -7.81 -0.78
CA VAL A 3 -7.91 -7.19 0.20
C VAL A 3 -6.61 -7.97 0.15
N MET A 4 -5.55 -7.28 -0.24
CA MET A 4 -4.19 -7.83 -0.28
C MET A 4 -3.47 -7.38 0.99
N GLU A 5 -2.68 -8.26 1.56
CA GLU A 5 -1.93 -7.95 2.76
C GLU A 5 -0.44 -8.07 2.51
N ILE A 6 0.31 -7.05 2.94
CA ILE A 6 1.76 -7.09 3.08
C ILE A 6 2.03 -7.30 4.56
N GLN A 7 2.82 -8.29 4.91
CA GLN A 7 3.02 -8.69 6.31
C GLN A 7 3.46 -7.52 7.21
N PHE A 8 4.40 -6.69 6.74
CA PHE A 8 4.81 -5.43 7.35
C PHE A 8 5.10 -4.41 6.25
N LEU A 9 4.79 -3.14 6.51
CA LEU A 9 4.95 -2.10 5.48
C LEU A 9 6.40 -1.97 4.97
N GLY A 10 7.40 -2.29 5.79
CA GLY A 10 8.80 -2.33 5.37
C GLY A 10 9.08 -3.22 4.17
N PHE A 11 8.25 -4.25 3.94
CA PHE A 11 8.38 -5.14 2.79
C PHE A 11 7.71 -4.62 1.52
N VAL A 12 7.15 -3.41 1.54
CA VAL A 12 6.48 -2.85 0.35
C VAL A 12 7.42 -2.74 -0.86
N PHE A 13 8.71 -2.59 -0.63
CA PHE A 13 9.68 -2.49 -1.72
C PHE A 13 9.75 -3.74 -2.60
N GLU A 14 9.48 -4.91 -2.03
CA GLU A 14 9.47 -6.19 -2.76
C GLU A 14 8.29 -6.31 -3.74
N VAL A 15 7.23 -5.54 -3.50
CA VAL A 15 6.00 -5.53 -4.31
C VAL A 15 5.64 -4.14 -4.83
N PHE A 16 6.59 -3.23 -4.81
CA PHE A 16 6.34 -1.82 -5.11
C PHE A 16 5.86 -1.61 -6.54
N ASP A 17 6.42 -2.33 -7.50
CA ASP A 17 5.97 -2.22 -8.89
C ASP A 17 4.52 -2.71 -9.07
N GLU A 18 4.14 -3.77 -8.41
CA GLU A 18 2.77 -4.29 -8.47
C GLU A 18 1.78 -3.28 -7.90
N VAL A 19 2.11 -2.65 -6.78
CA VAL A 19 1.22 -1.68 -6.13
C VAL A 19 1.21 -0.35 -6.86
N ALA A 20 2.37 0.29 -7.01
CA ALA A 20 2.49 1.64 -7.55
C ALA A 20 2.60 1.66 -9.08
N GLY A 21 3.22 0.63 -9.67
CA GLY A 21 3.41 0.51 -11.11
C GLY A 21 2.20 -0.08 -11.83
N GLN A 22 1.52 -1.05 -11.26
CA GLN A 22 0.44 -1.79 -11.93
C GLN A 22 -0.94 -1.44 -11.36
N ILE A 23 -1.22 -1.75 -10.11
CA ILE A 23 -2.55 -1.56 -9.49
C ILE A 23 -2.95 -0.09 -9.58
N ALA A 24 -2.11 0.81 -9.11
CA ALA A 24 -2.39 2.25 -9.08
C ALA A 24 -2.72 2.83 -10.46
N ARG A 25 -2.09 2.32 -11.50
CA ARG A 25 -2.16 2.89 -12.85
C ARG A 25 -3.13 2.19 -13.78
N THR A 26 -3.69 1.07 -13.39
CA THR A 26 -4.59 0.26 -14.23
C THR A 26 -5.76 1.08 -14.76
N ARG A 27 -6.41 1.88 -13.93
CA ARG A 27 -7.54 2.69 -14.35
C ARG A 27 -7.14 3.76 -15.38
N PHE A 28 -6.03 4.42 -15.19
CA PHE A 28 -5.53 5.41 -16.14
C PHE A 28 -5.16 4.77 -17.47
N ARG A 29 -4.38 3.70 -17.44
CA ARG A 29 -3.95 2.98 -18.68
C ARG A 29 -5.13 2.46 -19.50
N SER A 30 -6.21 2.08 -18.86
CA SER A 30 -7.41 1.57 -19.53
C SER A 30 -8.40 2.66 -19.96
N GLY A 31 -8.05 3.94 -19.81
CA GLY A 31 -8.98 5.03 -20.07
C GLY A 31 -10.22 4.99 -19.16
N GLY A 32 -10.11 4.44 -17.97
CA GLY A 32 -11.20 4.32 -17.00
C GLY A 32 -12.06 3.06 -17.15
N SER A 33 -11.85 2.26 -18.18
CA SER A 33 -12.69 1.08 -18.46
C SER A 33 -12.44 -0.09 -17.49
N LYS A 34 -11.25 -0.17 -16.91
CA LYS A 34 -10.86 -1.24 -15.98
C LYS A 34 -10.45 -0.65 -14.62
N PRO A 35 -11.36 -0.59 -13.67
CA PRO A 35 -10.99 -0.22 -12.30
C PRO A 35 -10.17 -1.34 -11.64
N ALA A 36 -9.27 -0.97 -10.76
CA ALA A 36 -8.56 -1.91 -9.88
C ALA A 36 -9.02 -1.68 -8.43
N PRO A 37 -10.18 -2.20 -8.02
CA PRO A 37 -10.74 -1.93 -6.69
C PRO A 37 -10.09 -2.82 -5.63
N VAL A 38 -8.77 -2.71 -5.50
CA VAL A 38 -7.96 -3.46 -4.55
C VAL A 38 -7.71 -2.60 -3.32
N THR A 39 -7.84 -3.18 -2.14
CA THR A 39 -7.36 -2.61 -0.89
C THR A 39 -6.06 -3.32 -0.52
N VAL A 40 -5.01 -2.56 -0.33
CA VAL A 40 -3.74 -3.07 0.20
C VAL A 40 -3.62 -2.61 1.64
N ARG A 41 -3.37 -3.53 2.56
CA ARG A 41 -3.13 -3.19 3.96
C ARG A 41 -1.79 -3.74 4.41
N ALA A 42 -1.12 -3.00 5.29
CA ALA A 42 0.13 -3.41 5.90
C ALA A 42 0.26 -2.78 7.29
N PRO A 43 0.59 -3.53 8.33
CA PRO A 43 0.92 -2.96 9.62
C PRO A 43 2.30 -2.32 9.60
N PHE A 44 2.51 -1.31 10.44
CA PHE A 44 3.80 -0.67 10.64
C PHE A 44 3.86 -0.03 12.04
N GLY A 45 5.02 0.47 12.40
CA GLY A 45 5.23 1.19 13.66
C GLY A 45 5.75 0.34 14.80
N GLY A 46 6.13 1.03 15.86
CA GLY A 46 6.71 0.42 17.07
C GLY A 46 5.68 -0.32 17.93
N GLY A 47 6.14 -0.87 19.05
CA GLY A 47 5.29 -1.54 20.03
C GLY A 47 5.35 -3.06 19.99
N VAL A 48 5.64 -3.65 18.85
CA VAL A 48 5.82 -5.11 18.70
C VAL A 48 7.26 -5.54 19.01
N HIS A 49 8.19 -4.59 19.04
CA HIS A 49 9.62 -4.83 19.27
C HIS A 49 10.26 -5.78 18.25
N THR A 50 9.82 -5.69 17.01
CA THR A 50 10.38 -6.41 15.88
C THR A 50 11.74 -5.83 15.48
N PRO A 51 12.57 -6.58 14.73
CA PRO A 51 13.82 -6.06 14.17
C PRO A 51 13.58 -4.87 13.23
N GLU A 52 14.64 -4.23 12.77
CA GLU A 52 14.60 -3.20 11.74
C GLU A 52 13.78 -3.68 10.52
N LEU A 53 13.35 -2.78 9.68
CA LEU A 53 12.51 -3.00 8.51
C LEU A 53 11.04 -3.29 8.86
N HIS A 54 10.77 -4.14 9.86
CA HIS A 54 9.41 -4.57 10.24
C HIS A 54 8.54 -3.46 10.81
N ALA A 55 9.16 -2.38 11.30
CA ALA A 55 8.45 -1.23 11.86
C ALA A 55 8.53 0.01 10.97
N ASP A 56 9.12 -0.11 9.78
CA ASP A 56 9.35 1.01 8.89
C ASP A 56 8.06 1.66 8.42
N ASN A 57 8.10 2.99 8.38
CA ASN A 57 6.97 3.85 8.05
C ASN A 57 7.17 4.42 6.63
N LEU A 58 6.60 3.74 5.65
CA LEU A 58 6.86 4.00 4.23
C LEU A 58 5.64 4.57 3.48
N GLU A 59 4.63 5.05 4.18
CA GLU A 59 3.42 5.62 3.57
C GLU A 59 3.73 6.82 2.67
N GLY A 60 4.77 7.58 2.97
CA GLY A 60 5.18 8.73 2.16
C GLY A 60 5.51 8.36 0.72
N ILE A 61 6.15 7.23 0.49
CA ILE A 61 6.46 6.74 -0.86
C ILE A 61 5.17 6.37 -1.61
N LEU A 62 4.25 5.71 -0.94
CA LEU A 62 2.97 5.34 -1.52
C LEU A 62 2.10 6.57 -1.78
N ALA A 63 2.12 7.56 -0.89
CA ALA A 63 1.36 8.80 -1.05
C ALA A 63 1.81 9.63 -2.26
N GLN A 64 3.06 9.48 -2.68
CA GLN A 64 3.59 10.12 -3.89
C GLN A 64 3.22 9.37 -5.17
N SER A 65 2.66 8.16 -5.07
CA SER A 65 2.34 7.34 -6.24
C SER A 65 0.97 7.70 -6.80
N PRO A 66 0.88 8.21 -8.05
CA PRO A 66 -0.41 8.57 -8.64
C PRO A 66 -1.35 7.36 -8.73
N GLY A 67 -2.61 7.58 -8.36
CA GLY A 67 -3.65 6.55 -8.44
C GLY A 67 -3.91 5.79 -7.15
N LEU A 68 -3.13 6.02 -6.11
CA LEU A 68 -3.36 5.46 -4.77
C LEU A 68 -4.09 6.47 -3.87
N LYS A 69 -4.90 5.94 -2.98
CA LYS A 69 -5.38 6.65 -1.78
C LYS A 69 -4.71 5.98 -0.59
N VAL A 70 -3.97 6.76 0.17
CA VAL A 70 -3.26 6.26 1.35
C VAL A 70 -3.97 6.78 2.60
N VAL A 71 -4.26 5.87 3.52
CA VAL A 71 -4.88 6.19 4.81
C VAL A 71 -4.13 5.49 5.93
N ILE A 72 -4.02 6.16 7.05
CA ILE A 72 -3.39 5.63 8.28
C ILE A 72 -4.45 5.74 9.38
N PRO A 73 -5.29 4.71 9.54
CA PRO A 73 -6.35 4.74 10.53
C PRO A 73 -5.77 4.66 11.94
N SER A 74 -6.29 5.49 12.85
CA SER A 74 -5.95 5.47 14.26
C SER A 74 -7.01 4.75 15.12
N GLY A 75 -8.10 4.31 14.49
CA GLY A 75 -9.21 3.63 15.13
C GLY A 75 -10.13 2.99 14.09
N PRO A 76 -11.19 2.32 14.54
CA PRO A 76 -12.10 1.59 13.65
C PRO A 76 -13.08 2.50 12.88
N TYR A 77 -13.08 3.81 13.15
CA TYR A 77 -13.99 4.78 12.56
C TYR A 77 -13.25 5.82 11.74
#